data_f02c366302798edd00f5a76cbae4e364
#
_entry.id   f02c366302798edd00f5a76cbae4e364
#
_cell.length_a   1.000
_cell.length_b   1.000
_cell.length_c   1.000
_cell.angle_alpha   90.00
_cell.angle_beta   90.00
_cell.angle_gamma   90.00
#
_symmetry.space_group_name_H-M   'P 1'
#
loop_
_entity.id
_entity.type
_entity.pdbx_description
1 polymer ?
#
loop_
_entity_poly.entity_id
_entity_poly.type
_entity_poly.pdbx_seq_one_letter_code
_entity_poly.pdbx_strand_id
1 'polypeptide(L)'
;MFKTMLTAFIAAALFSPLMYANVEGSVGVSSDYFFRGVSQNAGNTALSASLTAESNGFYGSIWASEVDFGDTAEWEYDLIAGYDLKVTDDFSVGGGVIQYNYDKGYDDVEELFVSTSYRDTNIAYYVDTDNRDNAYLEVSQGISFIKPIDVSLSYGSFKDGDQHVAMHFGKTFNNLDMNFMILDGVRHGRASDSVALSLIYNF
;
A
#
# COMPACT_ATOMS: atom_id res chain seq x y z
N MET A 1 17.67 20.41 -2.54
CA MET A 1 18.95 19.69 -2.64
C MET A 1 18.92 18.33 -1.92
N PHE A 2 18.31 18.16 -0.76
CA PHE A 2 18.14 16.85 -0.09
C PHE A 2 17.19 15.91 -0.83
N LYS A 3 16.06 16.39 -1.36
CA LYS A 3 15.08 15.58 -2.12
C LYS A 3 15.69 14.94 -3.37
N THR A 4 16.49 15.68 -4.14
CA THR A 4 17.21 15.15 -5.31
C THR A 4 18.29 14.12 -4.99
N MET A 5 18.87 14.17 -3.80
CA MET A 5 19.87 13.18 -3.36
C MET A 5 19.20 11.86 -2.92
N LEU A 6 18.03 11.92 -2.29
CA LEU A 6 17.33 10.72 -1.82
C LEU A 6 16.75 9.93 -3.01
N THR A 7 16.15 10.62 -4.00
CA THR A 7 15.68 10.00 -5.26
C THR A 7 16.83 9.30 -6.00
N ALA A 8 18.03 9.92 -6.03
CA ALA A 8 19.21 9.30 -6.62
C ALA A 8 19.72 8.09 -5.81
N PHE A 9 19.54 8.08 -4.48
CA PHE A 9 19.94 6.98 -3.61
C PHE A 9 18.98 5.79 -3.75
N ILE A 10 17.67 6.04 -3.85
CA ILE A 10 16.64 5.02 -4.14
C ILE A 10 16.93 4.38 -5.50
N ALA A 11 17.18 5.17 -6.54
CA ALA A 11 17.55 4.65 -7.86
C ALA A 11 18.85 3.81 -7.82
N ALA A 12 19.87 4.24 -7.08
CA ALA A 12 21.12 3.52 -6.97
C ALA A 12 21.00 2.21 -6.14
N ALA A 13 20.16 2.20 -5.10
CA ALA A 13 19.89 1.01 -4.29
C ALA A 13 19.09 -0.05 -5.08
N LEU A 14 18.24 0.36 -6.00
CA LEU A 14 17.49 -0.54 -6.89
C LEU A 14 18.40 -1.23 -7.94
N PHE A 15 19.55 -0.67 -8.30
CA PHE A 15 20.39 -1.20 -9.38
C PHE A 15 21.50 -2.16 -8.91
N SER A 16 21.91 -2.16 -7.65
CA SER A 16 23.09 -2.94 -7.20
C SER A 16 22.81 -4.43 -6.88
N PRO A 17 21.67 -4.87 -6.31
CA PRO A 17 21.39 -6.29 -6.08
C PRO A 17 20.56 -6.96 -7.19
N LEU A 18 20.13 -6.24 -8.21
CA LEU A 18 19.16 -6.70 -9.22
C LEU A 18 19.65 -7.85 -10.14
N MET A 19 20.89 -8.25 -10.09
CA MET A 19 21.40 -9.34 -10.96
C MET A 19 20.79 -10.72 -10.64
N TYR A 20 20.06 -10.87 -9.50
CA TYR A 20 19.36 -12.10 -9.08
C TYR A 20 18.03 -11.78 -8.38
N ALA A 21 17.38 -10.67 -8.71
CA ALA A 21 16.11 -10.32 -8.11
C ALA A 21 14.97 -11.17 -8.69
N ASN A 22 14.07 -11.62 -7.84
CA ASN A 22 12.75 -12.04 -8.27
C ASN A 22 11.97 -10.79 -8.69
N VAL A 23 11.39 -10.82 -9.88
CA VAL A 23 10.60 -9.72 -10.41
C VAL A 23 9.17 -10.22 -10.59
N GLU A 24 8.22 -9.53 -9.98
CA GLU A 24 6.80 -9.83 -10.06
C GLU A 24 6.05 -8.58 -10.55
N GLY A 25 5.09 -8.79 -11.42
CA GLY A 25 4.25 -7.73 -11.95
C GLY A 25 2.77 -8.03 -11.73
N SER A 26 1.96 -6.98 -11.65
CA SER A 26 0.52 -7.13 -11.64
C SER A 26 -0.19 -6.03 -12.44
N VAL A 27 -1.40 -6.35 -12.89
CA VAL A 27 -2.36 -5.39 -13.40
C VAL A 27 -3.70 -5.64 -12.73
N GLY A 28 -4.41 -4.58 -12.37
CA GLY A 28 -5.64 -4.68 -11.62
C GLY A 28 -6.75 -3.73 -12.10
N VAL A 29 -7.95 -4.06 -11.72
CA VAL A 29 -9.11 -3.20 -11.80
C VAL A 29 -9.89 -3.28 -10.50
N SER A 30 -10.30 -2.14 -9.96
CA SER A 30 -11.14 -2.05 -8.76
C SER A 30 -12.37 -1.20 -9.03
N SER A 31 -13.47 -1.49 -8.33
CA SER A 31 -14.68 -0.68 -8.42
C SER A 31 -14.51 0.72 -7.83
N ASP A 32 -13.53 0.87 -6.93
CA ASP A 32 -13.04 2.11 -6.36
C ASP A 32 -11.66 1.87 -5.77
N TYR A 33 -10.78 2.87 -5.78
CA TYR A 33 -9.48 2.83 -5.12
C TYR A 33 -9.56 3.49 -3.75
N PHE A 34 -9.26 2.73 -2.69
CA PHE A 34 -9.21 3.23 -1.32
C PHE A 34 -7.79 3.27 -0.79
N PHE A 35 -7.37 4.44 -0.35
CA PHE A 35 -6.13 4.63 0.38
C PHE A 35 -6.44 5.08 1.81
N ARG A 36 -6.03 4.27 2.79
CA ARG A 36 -6.22 4.53 4.23
C ARG A 36 -7.65 4.95 4.59
N GLY A 37 -8.63 4.21 4.05
CA GLY A 37 -10.05 4.45 4.33
C GLY A 37 -10.71 5.54 3.49
N VAL A 38 -10.04 6.08 2.48
CA VAL A 38 -10.54 7.17 1.63
C VAL A 38 -10.52 6.78 0.18
N SER A 39 -11.65 6.98 -0.50
CA SER A 39 -11.72 6.84 -1.96
C SER A 39 -10.78 7.84 -2.63
N GLN A 40 -9.96 7.34 -3.54
CA GLN A 40 -9.02 8.11 -4.34
C GLN A 40 -9.55 8.33 -5.77
N ASN A 41 -10.68 7.69 -6.12
CA ASN A 41 -11.23 7.73 -7.47
C ASN A 41 -12.72 8.12 -7.49
N ALA A 42 -13.16 8.89 -6.49
CA ALA A 42 -14.53 9.42 -6.38
C ALA A 42 -15.64 8.35 -6.54
N GLY A 43 -15.38 7.08 -6.15
CA GLY A 43 -16.30 5.96 -6.31
C GLY A 43 -16.36 5.39 -7.73
N ASN A 44 -15.43 5.78 -8.61
CA ASN A 44 -15.32 5.25 -9.97
C ASN A 44 -14.36 4.07 -10.04
N THR A 45 -14.47 3.30 -11.13
CA THR A 45 -13.51 2.21 -11.42
C THR A 45 -12.11 2.76 -11.62
N ALA A 46 -11.12 2.13 -10.99
CA ALA A 46 -9.70 2.47 -11.13
C ALA A 46 -8.91 1.30 -11.74
N LEU A 47 -8.07 1.59 -12.73
CA LEU A 47 -7.05 0.68 -13.23
C LEU A 47 -5.76 0.86 -12.44
N SER A 48 -5.07 -0.24 -12.16
CA SER A 48 -3.78 -0.22 -11.48
C SER A 48 -2.77 -1.17 -12.10
N ALA A 49 -1.49 -0.91 -11.87
CA ALA A 49 -0.40 -1.80 -12.25
C ALA A 49 0.74 -1.70 -11.25
N SER A 50 1.50 -2.79 -11.08
CA SER A 50 2.71 -2.78 -10.27
C SER A 50 3.85 -3.60 -10.87
N LEU A 51 5.06 -3.27 -10.48
CA LEU A 51 6.25 -4.06 -10.73
C LEU A 51 7.14 -4.00 -9.48
N THR A 52 7.46 -5.17 -8.92
CA THR A 52 8.29 -5.31 -7.72
C THR A 52 9.50 -6.17 -8.03
N ALA A 53 10.67 -5.74 -7.59
CA ALA A 53 11.90 -6.53 -7.62
C ALA A 53 12.39 -6.76 -6.19
N GLU A 54 12.69 -8.02 -5.84
CA GLU A 54 13.13 -8.40 -4.50
C GLU A 54 14.41 -9.24 -4.57
N SER A 55 15.37 -8.96 -3.68
CA SER A 55 16.57 -9.75 -3.49
C SER A 55 17.09 -9.64 -2.06
N ASN A 56 17.26 -10.80 -1.37
CA ASN A 56 17.85 -10.89 -0.03
C ASN A 56 17.20 -9.95 1.01
N GLY A 57 15.87 -9.79 0.95
CA GLY A 57 15.09 -8.93 1.83
C GLY A 57 15.05 -7.47 1.39
N PHE A 58 15.90 -7.01 0.47
CA PHE A 58 15.75 -5.71 -0.17
C PHE A 58 14.68 -5.77 -1.25
N TYR A 59 13.82 -4.79 -1.31
CA TYR A 59 12.84 -4.68 -2.37
C TYR A 59 12.70 -3.25 -2.89
N GLY A 60 12.27 -3.17 -4.13
CA GLY A 60 11.86 -1.94 -4.77
C GLY A 60 10.62 -2.18 -5.62
N SER A 61 9.65 -1.27 -5.55
CA SER A 61 8.40 -1.38 -6.28
C SER A 61 8.04 -0.06 -6.94
N ILE A 62 7.41 -0.18 -8.09
CA ILE A 62 6.69 0.91 -8.74
C ILE A 62 5.23 0.46 -8.83
N TRP A 63 4.33 1.31 -8.35
CA TRP A 63 2.89 1.10 -8.46
C TRP A 63 2.25 2.32 -9.12
N ALA A 64 1.18 2.12 -9.85
CA ALA A 64 0.42 3.20 -10.46
C ALA A 64 -1.08 2.89 -10.42
N SER A 65 -1.91 3.91 -10.26
CA SER A 65 -3.37 3.80 -10.34
C SER A 65 -4.01 5.06 -10.91
N GLU A 66 -5.18 4.87 -11.51
CA GLU A 66 -6.07 5.98 -11.80
C GLU A 66 -6.59 6.58 -10.50
N VAL A 67 -6.69 7.92 -10.46
CA VAL A 67 -7.24 8.71 -9.36
C VAL A 67 -8.18 9.79 -9.90
N ASP A 68 -9.15 10.23 -9.07
CA ASP A 68 -10.05 11.33 -9.36
C ASP A 68 -10.35 12.07 -8.04
N PHE A 69 -9.63 13.15 -7.79
CA PHE A 69 -9.84 14.01 -6.63
C PHE A 69 -10.81 15.17 -6.93
N GLY A 70 -11.44 15.16 -8.11
CA GLY A 70 -12.31 16.23 -8.58
C GLY A 70 -11.56 17.45 -9.13
N ASP A 71 -10.28 17.26 -9.46
CA ASP A 71 -9.39 18.29 -10.05
C ASP A 71 -8.63 17.78 -11.30
N THR A 72 -7.33 18.08 -11.43
CA THR A 72 -6.56 17.78 -12.63
C THR A 72 -5.74 16.49 -12.58
N ALA A 73 -5.54 15.86 -11.40
CA ALA A 73 -4.82 14.61 -11.31
C ALA A 73 -5.65 13.44 -11.86
N GLU A 74 -5.05 12.64 -12.70
CA GLU A 74 -5.64 11.45 -13.32
C GLU A 74 -4.90 10.18 -12.93
N TRP A 75 -3.62 10.29 -12.53
CA TRP A 75 -2.75 9.18 -12.17
C TRP A 75 -1.90 9.47 -10.93
N GLU A 76 -1.79 8.47 -10.08
CA GLU A 76 -0.83 8.38 -8.97
C GLU A 76 0.26 7.36 -9.33
N TYR A 77 1.50 7.66 -8.95
CA TYR A 77 2.67 6.78 -9.14
C TYR A 77 3.47 6.71 -7.87
N ASP A 78 3.60 5.52 -7.29
CA ASP A 78 4.33 5.29 -6.07
C ASP A 78 5.66 4.62 -6.33
N LEU A 79 6.72 5.15 -5.74
CA LEU A 79 8.03 4.54 -5.70
C LEU A 79 8.30 4.07 -4.28
N ILE A 80 8.52 2.78 -4.11
CA ILE A 80 8.72 2.15 -2.81
C ILE A 80 10.11 1.49 -2.79
N ALA A 81 10.86 1.69 -1.72
CA ALA A 81 12.08 0.95 -1.45
C ALA A 81 12.16 0.57 0.02
N GLY A 82 12.55 -0.67 0.30
CA GLY A 82 12.58 -1.15 1.67
C GLY A 82 13.45 -2.37 1.88
N TYR A 83 13.49 -2.78 3.13
CA TYR A 83 14.19 -3.98 3.57
C TYR A 83 13.35 -4.71 4.62
N ASP A 84 13.17 -6.02 4.42
CA ASP A 84 12.52 -6.92 5.37
C ASP A 84 13.53 -7.92 5.93
N LEU A 85 13.63 -7.99 7.24
CA LEU A 85 14.45 -8.93 7.98
C LEU A 85 13.54 -10.02 8.58
N LYS A 86 13.68 -11.24 8.09
CA LYS A 86 13.09 -12.42 8.72
C LYS A 86 13.91 -12.80 9.95
N VAL A 87 13.39 -12.54 11.14
CA VAL A 87 14.06 -12.82 12.43
C VAL A 87 13.85 -14.27 12.84
N THR A 88 12.61 -14.80 12.66
CA THR A 88 12.24 -16.22 12.83
C THR A 88 11.27 -16.62 11.73
N ASP A 89 10.82 -17.88 11.73
CA ASP A 89 9.79 -18.31 10.76
C ASP A 89 8.44 -17.60 10.95
N ASP A 90 8.13 -17.18 12.19
CA ASP A 90 6.89 -16.53 12.56
C ASP A 90 7.02 -15.00 12.73
N PHE A 91 8.23 -14.44 12.70
CA PHE A 91 8.47 -13.04 13.05
C PHE A 91 9.41 -12.34 12.08
N SER A 92 8.98 -11.21 11.54
CA SER A 92 9.78 -10.31 10.73
C SER A 92 9.63 -8.86 11.14
N VAL A 93 10.63 -8.05 10.78
CA VAL A 93 10.62 -6.60 10.93
C VAL A 93 11.07 -5.98 9.61
N GLY A 94 10.51 -4.85 9.25
CA GLY A 94 10.83 -4.17 8.01
C GLY A 94 10.79 -2.66 8.14
N GLY A 95 11.16 -2.00 7.07
CA GLY A 95 11.07 -0.56 6.96
C GLY A 95 11.56 -0.06 5.61
N GLY A 96 11.19 1.14 5.28
CA GLY A 96 11.53 1.71 3.99
C GLY A 96 11.02 3.12 3.81
N VAL A 97 10.95 3.52 2.56
CA VAL A 97 10.47 4.81 2.10
C VAL A 97 9.46 4.62 0.98
N ILE A 98 8.44 5.45 0.97
CA ILE A 98 7.46 5.56 -0.11
C ILE A 98 7.48 6.99 -0.60
N GLN A 99 7.49 7.18 -1.92
CA GLN A 99 7.29 8.47 -2.56
C GLN A 99 6.02 8.37 -3.41
N TYR A 100 5.01 9.15 -3.06
CA TYR A 100 3.77 9.30 -3.81
C TYR A 100 3.93 10.45 -4.79
N ASN A 101 3.63 10.22 -6.06
CA ASN A 101 3.75 11.20 -7.12
C ASN A 101 2.45 11.24 -7.93
N TYR A 102 2.09 12.40 -8.43
CA TYR A 102 0.89 12.61 -9.24
C TYR A 102 1.28 13.18 -10.59
N ASP A 103 0.49 12.90 -11.63
CA ASP A 103 0.74 13.41 -12.97
C ASP A 103 0.55 14.92 -13.07
N LYS A 104 -0.32 15.51 -12.24
CA LYS A 104 -0.64 16.94 -12.18
C LYS A 104 -1.20 17.33 -10.81
N GLY A 105 -1.11 18.61 -10.47
CA GLY A 105 -1.92 19.26 -9.44
C GLY A 105 -1.49 19.09 -7.98
N TYR A 106 -0.61 18.13 -7.67
CA TYR A 106 -0.16 17.84 -6.31
C TYR A 106 1.37 17.85 -6.22
N ASP A 107 1.87 18.26 -5.07
CA ASP A 107 3.27 18.07 -4.71
C ASP A 107 3.51 16.60 -4.32
N ASP A 108 4.73 16.11 -4.56
CA ASP A 108 5.16 14.79 -4.15
C ASP A 108 5.14 14.68 -2.63
N VAL A 109 4.67 13.55 -2.09
CA VAL A 109 4.70 13.22 -0.66
C VAL A 109 5.67 12.09 -0.44
N GLU A 110 6.53 12.22 0.59
CA GLU A 110 7.47 11.16 0.97
C GLU A 110 7.18 10.71 2.40
N GLU A 111 7.04 9.41 2.59
CA GLU A 111 6.86 8.77 3.90
C GLU A 111 7.99 7.80 4.21
N LEU A 112 8.41 7.78 5.46
CA LEU A 112 9.17 6.70 6.05
C LEU A 112 8.22 5.75 6.75
N PHE A 113 8.49 4.45 6.67
CA PHE A 113 7.71 3.48 7.41
C PHE A 113 8.59 2.45 8.12
N VAL A 114 8.01 1.88 9.18
CA VAL A 114 8.51 0.68 9.86
C VAL A 114 7.36 -0.31 10.00
N SER A 115 7.67 -1.60 9.91
CA SER A 115 6.68 -2.66 10.00
C SER A 115 7.16 -3.82 10.85
N THR A 116 6.23 -4.59 11.34
CA THR A 116 6.50 -5.87 12.00
C THR A 116 5.37 -6.83 11.70
N SER A 117 5.73 -8.10 11.48
CA SER A 117 4.78 -9.19 11.27
C SER A 117 5.03 -10.29 12.27
N TYR A 118 3.99 -10.76 12.91
CA TYR A 118 4.02 -11.95 13.76
C TYR A 118 2.86 -12.87 13.39
N ARG A 119 3.18 -14.02 12.74
CA ARG A 119 2.18 -14.94 12.14
C ARG A 119 1.23 -14.19 11.20
N ASP A 120 -0.05 -14.18 11.53
CA ASP A 120 -1.12 -13.56 10.72
C ASP A 120 -1.38 -12.08 11.10
N THR A 121 -0.58 -11.50 12.02
CA THR A 121 -0.71 -10.11 12.46
C THR A 121 0.37 -9.25 11.83
N ASN A 122 -0.01 -8.12 11.23
CA ASN A 122 0.93 -7.09 10.75
C ASN A 122 0.63 -5.76 11.44
N ILE A 123 1.69 -5.03 11.76
CA ILE A 123 1.63 -3.67 12.29
C ILE A 123 2.59 -2.82 11.47
N ALA A 124 2.13 -1.69 10.96
CA ALA A 124 2.97 -0.73 10.24
C ALA A 124 2.70 0.70 10.72
N TYR A 125 3.75 1.50 10.77
CA TYR A 125 3.68 2.90 11.15
C TYR A 125 4.40 3.74 10.10
N TYR A 126 3.70 4.76 9.60
CA TYR A 126 4.13 5.65 8.53
C TYR A 126 4.22 7.08 9.04
N VAL A 127 5.21 7.81 8.56
CA VAL A 127 5.41 9.23 8.92
C VAL A 127 5.81 9.99 7.67
N ASP A 128 5.04 11.01 7.34
CA ASP A 128 5.38 11.98 6.31
C ASP A 128 6.66 12.75 6.72
N THR A 129 7.63 12.84 5.83
CA THR A 129 8.93 13.44 6.10
C THR A 129 8.86 14.97 6.22
N ASP A 130 7.92 15.60 5.55
CA ASP A 130 7.69 17.06 5.55
C ASP A 130 6.70 17.48 6.65
N ASN A 131 5.74 16.61 7.00
CA ASN A 131 4.73 16.87 8.02
C ASN A 131 4.58 15.70 9.00
N ARG A 132 5.37 15.69 10.07
CA ARG A 132 5.37 14.62 11.09
C ARG A 132 4.06 14.51 11.89
N ASP A 133 3.15 15.45 11.73
CA ASP A 133 1.80 15.34 12.31
C ASP A 133 0.89 14.48 11.42
N ASN A 134 1.23 14.30 10.15
CA ASN A 134 0.61 13.35 9.24
C ASN A 134 1.24 11.95 9.42
N ALA A 135 0.98 11.32 10.55
CA ALA A 135 1.45 9.97 10.86
C ALA A 135 0.27 9.00 10.88
N TYR A 136 0.50 7.78 10.41
CA TYR A 136 -0.52 6.76 10.26
C TYR A 136 -0.05 5.42 10.84
N LEU A 137 -0.92 4.79 11.65
CA LEU A 137 -0.75 3.45 12.18
C LEU A 137 -1.73 2.51 11.50
N GLU A 138 -1.25 1.36 11.04
CA GLU A 138 -2.07 0.27 10.55
C GLU A 138 -1.81 -1.00 11.33
N VAL A 139 -2.87 -1.72 11.64
CA VAL A 139 -2.83 -3.08 12.22
C VAL A 139 -3.73 -3.97 11.38
N SER A 140 -3.23 -5.10 10.92
CA SER A 140 -4.04 -6.10 10.23
C SER A 140 -3.89 -7.49 10.84
N GLN A 141 -4.98 -8.27 10.80
CA GLN A 141 -5.05 -9.62 11.33
C GLN A 141 -5.73 -10.55 10.32
N GLY A 142 -4.98 -11.55 9.85
CA GLY A 142 -5.52 -12.66 9.08
C GLY A 142 -6.35 -13.59 9.93
N ILE A 143 -7.45 -14.13 9.36
CA ILE A 143 -8.37 -15.05 10.02
C ILE A 143 -8.32 -16.39 9.30
N SER A 144 -7.37 -17.23 9.69
CA SER A 144 -6.98 -18.45 8.95
C SER A 144 -7.96 -19.62 9.05
N PHE A 145 -8.97 -19.57 9.92
CA PHE A 145 -9.94 -20.67 10.09
C PHE A 145 -11.15 -20.61 9.13
N ILE A 146 -11.31 -19.56 8.33
CA ILE A 146 -12.39 -19.39 7.37
C ILE A 146 -11.88 -19.78 5.98
N LYS A 147 -11.78 -21.08 5.70
CA LYS A 147 -11.39 -21.58 4.37
C LYS A 147 -12.64 -22.01 3.57
N PRO A 148 -12.66 -21.88 2.25
CA PRO A 148 -11.54 -21.62 1.32
C PRO A 148 -11.31 -20.14 0.93
N ILE A 149 -11.80 -19.20 1.68
CA ILE A 149 -11.66 -17.75 1.45
C ILE A 149 -10.63 -17.22 2.43
N ASP A 150 -9.75 -16.33 1.98
CA ASP A 150 -8.83 -15.60 2.84
C ASP A 150 -9.58 -14.41 3.43
N VAL A 151 -9.62 -14.32 4.75
CA VAL A 151 -10.30 -13.24 5.46
C VAL A 151 -9.28 -12.50 6.32
N SER A 152 -9.32 -11.19 6.30
CA SER A 152 -8.54 -10.36 7.22
C SER A 152 -9.35 -9.16 7.70
N LEU A 153 -8.96 -8.66 8.86
CA LEU A 153 -9.46 -7.44 9.46
C LEU A 153 -8.32 -6.45 9.55
N SER A 154 -8.53 -5.20 9.17
CA SER A 154 -7.56 -4.13 9.36
C SER A 154 -8.18 -2.96 10.12
N TYR A 155 -7.32 -2.29 10.88
CA TYR A 155 -7.60 -1.03 11.57
C TYR A 155 -6.51 -0.04 11.20
N GLY A 156 -6.91 1.16 10.80
CA GLY A 156 -6.00 2.24 10.50
C GLY A 156 -6.38 3.51 11.25
N SER A 157 -5.39 4.25 11.70
CA SER A 157 -5.60 5.49 12.44
C SER A 157 -4.53 6.52 12.12
N PHE A 158 -4.97 7.73 11.80
CA PHE A 158 -4.13 8.90 11.72
C PHE A 158 -3.92 9.54 13.10
N LYS A 159 -2.83 10.25 13.28
CA LYS A 159 -2.50 10.96 14.52
C LYS A 159 -3.54 12.04 14.87
N ASP A 160 -4.21 12.64 13.90
CA ASP A 160 -5.27 13.64 14.07
C ASP A 160 -6.62 13.06 14.53
N GLY A 161 -6.75 11.71 14.59
CA GLY A 161 -7.91 11.00 15.07
C GLY A 161 -8.81 10.43 13.97
N ASP A 162 -8.53 10.65 12.70
CA ASP A 162 -9.19 9.96 11.60
C ASP A 162 -8.84 8.46 11.67
N GLN A 163 -9.82 7.58 11.49
CA GLN A 163 -9.66 6.14 11.66
C GLN A 163 -10.60 5.35 10.77
N HIS A 164 -10.25 4.11 10.49
CA HIS A 164 -11.12 3.17 9.78
C HIS A 164 -10.87 1.73 10.21
N VAL A 165 -11.87 0.91 9.98
CA VAL A 165 -11.81 -0.55 10.05
C VAL A 165 -12.21 -1.11 8.70
N ALA A 166 -11.47 -2.10 8.19
CA ALA A 166 -11.88 -2.79 6.98
C ALA A 166 -11.84 -4.30 7.16
N MET A 167 -12.81 -4.98 6.57
CA MET A 167 -12.82 -6.44 6.45
C MET A 167 -12.60 -6.79 4.99
N HIS A 168 -11.61 -7.66 4.75
CA HIS A 168 -11.21 -8.10 3.43
C HIS A 168 -11.56 -9.58 3.26
N PHE A 169 -12.07 -9.93 2.09
CA PHE A 169 -12.35 -11.28 1.65
C PHE A 169 -11.62 -11.51 0.34
N GLY A 170 -10.68 -12.45 0.32
CA GLY A 170 -9.83 -12.72 -0.83
C GLY A 170 -9.98 -14.15 -1.33
N LYS A 171 -9.75 -14.34 -2.62
CA LYS A 171 -9.63 -15.64 -3.26
C LYS A 171 -8.71 -15.55 -4.45
N THR A 172 -7.67 -16.39 -4.45
CA THR A 172 -6.76 -16.55 -5.60
C THR A 172 -7.19 -17.74 -6.46
N PHE A 173 -7.28 -17.53 -7.77
CA PHE A 173 -7.47 -18.53 -8.78
C PHE A 173 -6.31 -18.49 -9.78
N ASN A 174 -5.34 -19.39 -9.66
CA ASN A 174 -4.07 -19.31 -10.39
C ASN A 174 -3.38 -17.95 -10.16
N ASN A 175 -3.32 -17.13 -11.22
CA ASN A 175 -2.71 -15.81 -11.20
C ASN A 175 -3.72 -14.66 -10.99
N LEU A 176 -4.99 -14.97 -10.77
CA LEU A 176 -6.05 -13.97 -10.59
C LEU A 176 -6.48 -13.91 -9.13
N ASP A 177 -6.26 -12.76 -8.49
CA ASP A 177 -6.77 -12.45 -7.17
C ASP A 177 -8.09 -11.69 -7.29
N MET A 178 -9.08 -12.16 -6.56
CA MET A 178 -10.36 -11.50 -6.38
C MET A 178 -10.46 -11.03 -4.93
N ASN A 179 -10.67 -9.75 -4.71
CA ASN A 179 -10.79 -9.19 -3.38
C ASN A 179 -12.09 -8.40 -3.26
N PHE A 180 -12.77 -8.59 -2.13
CA PHE A 180 -13.92 -7.80 -1.72
C PHE A 180 -13.61 -7.16 -0.36
N MET A 181 -13.84 -5.88 -0.23
CA MET A 181 -13.60 -5.11 0.99
C MET A 181 -14.89 -4.45 1.46
N ILE A 182 -15.11 -4.50 2.76
CA ILE A 182 -16.11 -3.69 3.47
C ILE A 182 -15.33 -2.77 4.39
N LEU A 183 -15.59 -1.48 4.29
CA LEU A 183 -14.90 -0.44 5.03
C LEU A 183 -15.90 0.39 5.81
N ASP A 184 -15.58 0.65 7.07
CA ASP A 184 -16.26 1.58 7.96
C ASP A 184 -15.20 2.54 8.55
N GLY A 185 -15.40 3.83 8.39
CA GLY A 185 -14.41 4.80 8.82
C GLY A 185 -15.03 6.13 9.28
N VAL A 186 -14.21 6.90 9.98
CA VAL A 186 -14.49 8.28 10.32
C VAL A 186 -13.36 9.14 9.81
N ARG A 187 -13.68 10.11 8.95
CA ARG A 187 -12.74 11.09 8.46
C ARG A 187 -13.27 12.50 8.64
N HIS A 188 -12.48 13.36 9.29
CA HIS A 188 -12.88 14.72 9.66
C HIS A 188 -14.25 14.78 10.33
N GLY A 189 -14.55 13.75 11.19
CA GLY A 189 -15.80 13.62 11.91
C GLY A 189 -16.99 13.17 11.06
N ARG A 190 -16.78 12.71 9.81
CA ARG A 190 -17.83 12.16 8.93
C ARG A 190 -17.63 10.66 8.76
N ALA A 191 -18.71 9.90 8.82
CA ALA A 191 -18.72 8.48 8.49
C ALA A 191 -18.39 8.28 7.00
N SER A 192 -17.59 7.25 6.70
CA SER A 192 -17.22 6.85 5.33
C SER A 192 -17.38 5.34 5.18
N ASP A 193 -18.63 4.87 5.09
CA ASP A 193 -18.92 3.46 4.88
C ASP A 193 -18.85 3.15 3.38
N SER A 194 -18.10 2.13 3.01
CA SER A 194 -17.86 1.81 1.61
C SER A 194 -17.62 0.32 1.39
N VAL A 195 -17.76 -0.08 0.14
CA VAL A 195 -17.40 -1.41 -0.33
C VAL A 195 -16.60 -1.30 -1.62
N ALA A 196 -15.65 -2.20 -1.81
CA ALA A 196 -14.90 -2.31 -3.06
C ALA A 196 -14.73 -3.76 -3.50
N LEU A 197 -14.72 -3.97 -4.80
CA LEU A 197 -14.34 -5.22 -5.45
C LEU A 197 -13.12 -4.95 -6.32
N SER A 198 -12.10 -5.80 -6.23
CA SER A 198 -10.94 -5.73 -7.12
C SER A 198 -10.60 -7.09 -7.73
N LEU A 199 -10.06 -7.04 -8.93
CA LEU A 199 -9.50 -8.16 -9.67
C LEU A 199 -8.08 -7.79 -10.05
N ILE A 200 -7.10 -8.63 -9.67
CA ILE A 200 -5.68 -8.38 -9.89
C ILE A 200 -5.09 -9.63 -10.56
N TYR A 201 -4.47 -9.45 -11.71
CA TYR A 201 -3.75 -10.51 -12.42
C TYR A 201 -2.24 -10.34 -12.18
N ASN A 202 -1.60 -11.39 -11.67
CA ASN A 202 -0.17 -11.44 -11.35
C ASN A 202 0.59 -12.23 -12.45
N PHE A 203 1.81 -11.79 -12.78
CA PHE A 203 2.66 -12.41 -13.81
C PHE A 203 4.14 -12.29 -13.51
#